data_edd62f943b38a733e55b72a37f1d0460
#
_entry.id   edd62f943b38a733e55b72a37f1d0460
#
_cell.length_a   1.000
_cell.length_b   1.000
_cell.length_c   1.000
_cell.angle_alpha   90.00
_cell.angle_beta   90.00
_cell.angle_gamma   90.00
#
_symmetry.space_group_name_H-M   'P 1'
#
loop_
_entity.id
_entity.type
_entity.pdbx_description
1 polymer ?
#
loop_
_entity_poly.entity_id
_entity_poly.type
_entity_poly.pdbx_seq_one_letter_code
_entity_poly.pdbx_strand_id
1 'polypeptide(L)'
;STPRLYRPSRGALKPAVRKEYVKLDPPSRDDGRSDAERLREALGGAVIGMPVLRRLPSVLRAANFHVTATMAEREVLCLDPGNTADGLHGMAFDIGTTTVVGTLVDMSSGRDLAVVSTVNPQTSYGDDVISRIDKCREERHGLTELHDAIQDAVNELIVKACERAKVDAAGLCMVVFAGNTTMQQILGGISPAALGEIPFVPAFREMQH
;
A
#
# COMPACT_ATOMS: atom_id res chain seq x y z
N SER A 1 28.23 -9.82 -3.55
CA SER A 1 27.31 -10.97 -3.58
C SER A 1 25.95 -10.50 -3.12
N THR A 2 24.96 -10.55 -4.01
CA THR A 2 23.56 -10.22 -3.70
C THR A 2 23.08 -11.15 -2.60
N PRO A 3 22.49 -10.64 -1.49
CA PRO A 3 21.93 -11.51 -0.47
C PRO A 3 20.87 -12.40 -1.13
N ARG A 4 20.94 -13.70 -0.89
CA ARG A 4 19.85 -14.61 -1.28
C ARG A 4 18.65 -14.27 -0.42
N LEU A 5 17.71 -13.52 -0.98
CA LEU A 5 16.41 -13.31 -0.38
C LEU A 5 15.79 -14.69 -0.08
N TYR A 6 15.28 -14.85 1.13
CA TYR A 6 14.52 -16.01 1.55
C TYR A 6 13.40 -16.25 0.51
N ARG A 7 13.49 -17.35 -0.22
CA ARG A 7 12.37 -17.81 -1.04
C ARG A 7 11.53 -18.72 -0.16
N PRO A 8 10.30 -18.32 0.18
CA PRO A 8 9.43 -19.21 0.91
C PRO A 8 9.28 -20.52 0.12
N SER A 9 9.32 -21.65 0.84
CA SER A 9 8.99 -22.96 0.25
C SER A 9 7.64 -22.83 -0.47
N ARG A 10 7.50 -23.41 -1.67
CA ARG A 10 6.34 -23.38 -2.56
C ARG A 10 5.09 -24.00 -1.93
N GLY A 11 4.62 -23.47 -0.79
CA GLY A 11 3.22 -23.61 -0.39
C GLY A 11 2.38 -22.71 -1.29
N ALA A 12 1.14 -23.07 -1.57
CA ALA A 12 0.24 -22.20 -2.32
C ALA A 12 0.20 -20.82 -1.67
N LEU A 13 0.67 -19.79 -2.40
CA LEU A 13 0.60 -18.41 -1.95
C LEU A 13 -0.87 -18.06 -1.76
N LYS A 14 -1.21 -17.51 -0.60
CA LYS A 14 -2.51 -16.90 -0.33
C LYS A 14 -2.28 -15.42 -0.16
N PRO A 15 -2.46 -14.61 -1.21
CA PRO A 15 -2.37 -13.18 -1.11
C PRO A 15 -3.34 -12.64 -0.04
N ALA A 16 -2.93 -11.62 0.72
CA ALA A 16 -3.79 -10.97 1.69
C ALA A 16 -4.97 -10.23 1.04
N VAL A 17 -4.83 -9.91 -0.25
CA VAL A 17 -5.86 -9.30 -1.08
C VAL A 17 -6.16 -10.18 -2.28
N ARG A 18 -7.40 -10.07 -2.80
CA ARG A 18 -7.83 -10.72 -4.04
C ARG A 18 -8.63 -9.75 -4.91
N LYS A 19 -8.66 -10.01 -6.19
CA LYS A 19 -9.53 -9.31 -7.14
C LYS A 19 -10.66 -10.22 -7.59
N GLU A 20 -11.87 -9.68 -7.62
CA GLU A 20 -13.09 -10.40 -8.03
C GLU A 20 -13.85 -9.55 -9.04
N TYR A 21 -13.95 -10.05 -10.27
CA TYR A 21 -14.74 -9.42 -11.32
C TYR A 21 -16.19 -9.80 -11.20
N VAL A 22 -17.07 -8.79 -11.15
CA VAL A 22 -18.52 -8.98 -11.06
C VAL A 22 -19.25 -8.21 -12.16
N LYS A 23 -20.33 -8.80 -12.64
CA LYS A 23 -21.32 -8.16 -13.52
C LYS A 23 -22.57 -7.99 -12.71
N LEU A 24 -22.98 -6.76 -12.50
CA LEU A 24 -24.18 -6.41 -11.76
C LEU A 24 -25.29 -6.05 -12.75
N ASP A 25 -26.52 -6.41 -12.41
CA ASP A 25 -27.68 -5.92 -13.16
C ASP A 25 -27.88 -4.43 -12.86
N PRO A 26 -28.10 -3.58 -13.87
CA PRO A 26 -28.44 -2.18 -13.63
C PRO A 26 -29.81 -2.06 -12.94
N PRO A 27 -30.07 -0.97 -12.21
CA PRO A 27 -31.38 -0.74 -11.60
C PRO A 27 -32.48 -0.68 -12.64
N SER A 28 -33.64 -1.24 -12.31
CA SER A 28 -34.85 -1.22 -13.13
C SER A 28 -36.06 -0.77 -12.31
N ARG A 29 -37.21 -0.62 -12.95
CA ARG A 29 -38.48 -0.26 -12.25
C ARG A 29 -38.89 -1.34 -11.24
N ASP A 30 -38.54 -2.59 -11.52
CA ASP A 30 -38.93 -3.75 -10.71
C ASP A 30 -37.80 -4.17 -9.73
N ASP A 31 -36.65 -3.52 -9.80
CA ASP A 31 -35.49 -3.80 -8.94
C ASP A 31 -34.94 -2.51 -8.33
N GLY A 32 -35.46 -2.15 -7.18
CA GLY A 32 -35.10 -0.95 -6.41
C GLY A 32 -33.93 -1.12 -5.46
N ARG A 33 -33.14 -2.21 -5.55
CA ARG A 33 -31.93 -2.37 -4.71
C ARG A 33 -30.97 -1.22 -4.96
N SER A 34 -30.31 -0.78 -3.89
CA SER A 34 -29.25 0.22 -3.99
C SER A 34 -28.00 -0.36 -4.66
N ASP A 35 -27.13 0.50 -5.18
CA ASP A 35 -25.84 0.10 -5.75
C ASP A 35 -25.02 -0.71 -4.75
N ALA A 36 -25.05 -0.34 -3.47
CA ALA A 36 -24.34 -1.04 -2.40
C ALA A 36 -24.90 -2.45 -2.10
N GLU A 37 -26.23 -2.60 -2.14
CA GLU A 37 -26.88 -3.91 -1.98
C GLU A 37 -26.51 -4.84 -3.12
N ARG A 38 -26.57 -4.38 -4.37
CA ARG A 38 -26.17 -5.14 -5.56
C ARG A 38 -24.74 -5.64 -5.45
N LEU A 39 -23.81 -4.73 -5.13
CA LEU A 39 -22.39 -5.07 -5.00
C LEU A 39 -22.18 -6.05 -3.83
N ARG A 40 -22.80 -5.79 -2.68
CA ARG A 40 -22.68 -6.67 -1.50
C ARG A 40 -23.17 -8.09 -1.76
N GLU A 41 -24.31 -8.23 -2.41
CA GLU A 41 -24.87 -9.55 -2.76
C GLU A 41 -23.96 -10.29 -3.73
N ALA A 42 -23.48 -9.62 -4.79
CA ALA A 42 -22.59 -10.21 -5.78
C ALA A 42 -21.26 -10.68 -5.18
N LEU A 43 -20.79 -10.00 -4.13
CA LEU A 43 -19.54 -10.33 -3.41
C LEU A 43 -19.77 -11.16 -2.13
N GLY A 44 -20.89 -11.87 -2.03
CA GLY A 44 -21.16 -12.81 -0.93
C GLY A 44 -21.27 -12.15 0.45
N GLY A 45 -21.82 -10.94 0.53
CA GLY A 45 -22.01 -10.22 1.80
C GLY A 45 -20.81 -9.38 2.22
N ALA A 46 -20.04 -8.86 1.27
CA ALA A 46 -18.88 -8.02 1.52
C ALA A 46 -19.20 -6.74 2.30
N VAL A 47 -18.23 -6.27 3.05
CA VAL A 47 -18.28 -4.97 3.75
C VAL A 47 -17.79 -3.88 2.78
N ILE A 48 -18.57 -2.80 2.65
CA ILE A 48 -18.26 -1.69 1.76
C ILE A 48 -18.05 -0.44 2.62
N GLY A 49 -16.81 0.02 2.71
CA GLY A 49 -16.44 1.20 3.48
C GLY A 49 -16.81 2.52 2.77
N MET A 50 -16.83 3.62 3.52
CA MET A 50 -17.19 4.96 3.01
C MET A 50 -16.35 5.43 1.80
N PRO A 51 -15.02 5.17 1.74
CA PRO A 51 -14.23 5.56 0.56
C PRO A 51 -14.74 4.94 -0.73
N VAL A 52 -15.14 3.66 -0.70
CA VAL A 52 -15.72 2.94 -1.84
C VAL A 52 -17.13 3.43 -2.13
N LEU A 53 -17.97 3.59 -1.11
CA LEU A 53 -19.36 4.08 -1.26
C LEU A 53 -19.41 5.44 -1.96
N ARG A 54 -18.50 6.35 -1.67
CA ARG A 54 -18.43 7.68 -2.31
C ARG A 54 -18.20 7.61 -3.81
N ARG A 55 -17.50 6.59 -4.29
CA ARG A 55 -17.16 6.40 -5.71
C ARG A 55 -18.10 5.42 -6.43
N LEU A 56 -18.79 4.58 -5.68
CA LEU A 56 -19.57 3.46 -6.19
C LEU A 56 -20.56 3.87 -7.30
N PRO A 57 -21.42 4.90 -7.14
CA PRO A 57 -22.38 5.24 -8.17
C PRO A 57 -21.75 5.65 -9.50
N SER A 58 -20.65 6.41 -9.45
CA SER A 58 -19.95 6.88 -10.65
C SER A 58 -19.20 5.74 -11.34
N VAL A 59 -18.51 4.88 -10.57
CA VAL A 59 -17.75 3.75 -11.12
C VAL A 59 -18.70 2.75 -11.79
N LEU A 60 -19.82 2.39 -11.15
CA LEU A 60 -20.77 1.44 -11.72
C LEU A 60 -21.34 1.93 -13.05
N ARG A 61 -21.75 3.20 -13.12
CA ARG A 61 -22.35 3.76 -14.34
C ARG A 61 -21.33 3.93 -15.45
N ALA A 62 -20.12 4.40 -15.15
CA ALA A 62 -19.05 4.53 -16.13
C ALA A 62 -18.60 3.16 -16.69
N ALA A 63 -18.68 2.11 -15.89
CA ALA A 63 -18.31 0.75 -16.28
C ALA A 63 -19.51 -0.11 -16.77
N ASN A 64 -20.66 0.50 -16.97
CA ASN A 64 -21.90 -0.21 -17.34
C ASN A 64 -22.16 -1.42 -16.41
N PHE A 65 -21.97 -1.22 -15.10
CA PHE A 65 -22.16 -2.21 -14.03
C PHE A 65 -21.23 -3.44 -14.11
N HIS A 66 -20.13 -3.35 -14.87
CA HIS A 66 -19.08 -4.37 -14.95
C HIS A 66 -17.85 -3.85 -14.22
N VAL A 67 -17.53 -4.40 -13.05
CA VAL A 67 -16.46 -3.89 -12.19
C VAL A 67 -15.62 -5.01 -11.60
N THR A 68 -14.39 -4.69 -11.23
CA THR A 68 -13.54 -5.57 -10.45
C THR A 68 -13.37 -4.99 -9.04
N ALA A 69 -13.72 -5.77 -8.03
CA ALA A 69 -13.50 -5.44 -6.63
C ALA A 69 -12.15 -5.99 -6.17
N THR A 70 -11.32 -5.14 -5.59
CA THR A 70 -10.16 -5.56 -4.80
C THR A 70 -10.58 -5.71 -3.35
N MET A 71 -10.37 -6.89 -2.78
CA MET A 71 -10.88 -7.26 -1.45
C MET A 71 -9.76 -7.75 -0.54
N ALA A 72 -9.79 -7.32 0.72
CA ALA A 72 -9.09 -7.97 1.83
C ALA A 72 -10.12 -8.70 2.68
N GLU A 73 -9.96 -10.00 2.86
CA GLU A 73 -10.95 -10.85 3.54
C GLU A 73 -12.38 -10.63 3.01
N ARG A 74 -13.20 -9.86 3.75
CA ARG A 74 -14.57 -9.51 3.39
C ARG A 74 -14.77 -8.03 3.05
N GLU A 75 -13.73 -7.20 3.18
CA GLU A 75 -13.80 -5.77 2.93
C GLU A 75 -13.43 -5.44 1.48
N VAL A 76 -14.24 -4.60 0.83
CA VAL A 76 -13.93 -4.02 -0.47
C VAL A 76 -13.03 -2.81 -0.26
N LEU A 77 -11.78 -2.90 -0.72
CA LEU A 77 -10.79 -1.84 -0.62
C LEU A 77 -10.88 -0.85 -1.79
N CYS A 78 -11.10 -1.39 -3.00
CA CYS A 78 -11.16 -0.59 -4.22
C CYS A 78 -12.13 -1.21 -5.24
N LEU A 79 -12.62 -0.36 -6.17
CA LEU A 79 -13.40 -0.78 -7.33
C LEU A 79 -12.79 -0.19 -8.59
N ASP A 80 -12.47 -1.06 -9.53
CA ASP A 80 -11.96 -0.71 -10.84
C ASP A 80 -13.03 -0.96 -11.91
N PRO A 81 -13.15 -0.10 -12.94
CA PRO A 81 -14.04 -0.33 -14.05
C PRO A 81 -13.55 -1.51 -14.92
N GLY A 82 -14.49 -2.33 -15.36
CA GLY A 82 -14.21 -3.47 -16.23
C GLY A 82 -13.56 -4.67 -15.53
N ASN A 83 -12.95 -5.55 -16.31
CA ASN A 83 -12.24 -6.72 -15.78
C ASN A 83 -10.74 -6.46 -15.66
N THR A 84 -10.27 -6.28 -14.43
CA THR A 84 -8.85 -6.11 -14.06
C THR A 84 -8.36 -7.23 -13.15
N ALA A 85 -9.05 -8.38 -13.14
CA ALA A 85 -8.78 -9.48 -12.21
C ALA A 85 -7.40 -10.12 -12.39
N ASP A 86 -6.84 -10.06 -13.61
CA ASP A 86 -5.54 -10.67 -13.93
C ASP A 86 -4.32 -9.92 -13.38
N GLY A 87 -4.51 -8.71 -12.85
CA GLY A 87 -3.42 -7.86 -12.35
C GLY A 87 -3.44 -7.72 -10.84
N LEU A 88 -2.88 -8.67 -10.11
CA LEU A 88 -2.72 -8.58 -8.65
C LEU A 88 -1.27 -8.21 -8.31
N HIS A 89 -1.00 -6.90 -8.20
CA HIS A 89 0.34 -6.38 -7.97
C HIS A 89 0.46 -5.75 -6.59
N GLY A 90 1.61 -5.96 -5.96
CA GLY A 90 1.96 -5.31 -4.71
C GLY A 90 3.39 -4.81 -4.73
N MET A 91 3.72 -3.91 -3.81
CA MET A 91 5.07 -3.40 -3.65
C MET A 91 5.55 -3.56 -2.20
N ALA A 92 6.77 -4.06 -2.04
CA ALA A 92 7.42 -4.19 -0.75
C ALA A 92 8.61 -3.24 -0.69
N PHE A 93 8.69 -2.46 0.39
CA PHE A 93 9.79 -1.53 0.64
C PHE A 93 10.62 -1.96 1.84
N ASP A 94 11.93 -1.87 1.69
CA ASP A 94 12.88 -1.85 2.81
C ASP A 94 13.35 -0.40 2.98
N ILE A 95 12.94 0.22 4.08
CA ILE A 95 13.28 1.60 4.44
C ILE A 95 14.52 1.57 5.33
N GLY A 96 15.67 1.45 4.69
CA GLY A 96 16.95 1.53 5.38
C GLY A 96 17.33 2.96 5.75
N THR A 97 18.25 3.11 6.69
CA THR A 97 18.76 4.44 7.10
C THR A 97 19.47 5.15 5.96
N THR A 98 20.19 4.41 5.12
CA THR A 98 20.98 4.95 4.00
C THR A 98 20.36 4.69 2.64
N THR A 99 19.66 3.60 2.48
CA THR A 99 19.12 3.16 1.17
C THR A 99 17.67 2.72 1.34
N VAL A 100 16.83 3.13 0.40
CA VAL A 100 15.46 2.64 0.25
C VAL A 100 15.41 1.70 -0.95
N VAL A 101 14.88 0.51 -0.75
CA VAL A 101 14.72 -0.50 -1.80
C VAL A 101 13.24 -0.82 -1.94
N GLY A 102 12.72 -0.79 -3.17
CA GLY A 102 11.35 -1.18 -3.51
C GLY A 102 11.35 -2.37 -4.46
N THR A 103 10.55 -3.38 -4.16
CA THR A 103 10.32 -4.57 -5.00
C THR A 103 8.86 -4.64 -5.41
N LEU A 104 8.61 -4.57 -6.72
CA LEU A 104 7.28 -4.80 -7.29
C LEU A 104 7.10 -6.30 -7.52
N VAL A 105 5.99 -6.83 -7.03
CA VAL A 105 5.71 -8.27 -6.99
C VAL A 105 4.38 -8.57 -7.68
N ASP A 106 4.36 -9.60 -8.52
CA ASP A 106 3.12 -10.29 -8.89
C ASP A 106 2.69 -11.16 -7.70
N MET A 107 1.66 -10.74 -7.01
CA MET A 107 1.19 -11.38 -5.78
C MET A 107 0.52 -12.74 -6.04
N SER A 108 0.10 -13.01 -7.28
CA SER A 108 -0.48 -14.29 -7.66
C SER A 108 0.58 -15.38 -7.77
N SER A 109 1.75 -15.04 -8.29
CA SER A 109 2.87 -15.98 -8.50
C SER A 109 4.00 -15.85 -7.47
N GLY A 110 4.06 -14.73 -6.75
CA GLY A 110 5.18 -14.38 -5.86
C GLY A 110 6.46 -14.01 -6.62
N ARG A 111 6.34 -13.66 -7.90
CA ARG A 111 7.49 -13.30 -8.75
C ARG A 111 7.80 -11.82 -8.64
N ASP A 112 9.08 -11.50 -8.44
CA ASP A 112 9.56 -10.14 -8.54
C ASP A 112 9.48 -9.66 -9.99
N LEU A 113 8.79 -8.55 -10.22
CA LEU A 113 8.62 -7.91 -11.53
C LEU A 113 9.68 -6.84 -11.77
N ALA A 114 9.99 -6.06 -10.73
CA ALA A 114 11.05 -5.05 -10.77
C ALA A 114 11.61 -4.82 -9.37
N VAL A 115 12.92 -4.52 -9.30
CA VAL A 115 13.59 -4.05 -8.10
C VAL A 115 14.20 -2.69 -8.40
N VAL A 116 13.92 -1.71 -7.56
CA VAL A 116 14.40 -0.33 -7.66
C VAL A 116 14.97 0.12 -6.32
N SER A 117 15.89 1.07 -6.36
CA SER A 117 16.47 1.61 -5.13
C SER A 117 16.89 3.06 -5.32
N THR A 118 16.98 3.78 -4.20
CA THR A 118 17.56 5.13 -4.12
C THR A 118 18.30 5.29 -2.79
N VAL A 119 19.17 6.28 -2.71
CA VAL A 119 19.70 6.74 -1.43
C VAL A 119 18.53 7.32 -0.64
N ASN A 120 18.46 7.03 0.65
CA ASN A 120 17.42 7.59 1.49
C ASN A 120 17.60 9.12 1.58
N PRO A 121 16.67 9.95 1.09
CA PRO A 121 16.83 11.40 1.06
C PRO A 121 16.90 12.01 2.46
N GLN A 122 16.46 11.28 3.48
CA GLN A 122 16.60 11.72 4.87
C GLN A 122 18.05 11.84 5.34
N THR A 123 19.03 11.28 4.59
CA THR A 123 20.47 11.49 4.86
C THR A 123 20.88 12.96 4.78
N SER A 124 20.14 13.79 4.01
CA SER A 124 20.35 15.25 3.96
C SER A 124 20.06 15.95 5.29
N TYR A 125 19.29 15.32 6.16
CA TYR A 125 18.85 15.85 7.45
C TYR A 125 19.53 15.18 8.64
N GLY A 126 20.14 14.02 8.42
CA GLY A 126 20.86 13.25 9.44
C GLY A 126 21.38 11.91 8.89
N ASP A 127 22.67 11.65 9.09
CA ASP A 127 23.34 10.48 8.54
C ASP A 127 22.91 9.18 9.24
N ASP A 128 22.48 9.26 10.49
CA ASP A 128 22.11 8.14 11.32
C ASP A 128 20.70 8.30 11.94
N VAL A 129 20.28 7.26 12.66
CA VAL A 129 18.97 7.20 13.32
C VAL A 129 18.85 8.23 14.43
N ILE A 130 19.92 8.49 15.19
CA ILE A 130 19.92 9.40 16.34
C ILE A 130 19.74 10.83 15.86
N SER A 131 20.51 11.26 14.84
CA SER A 131 20.41 12.58 14.25
C SER A 131 18.98 12.90 13.76
N ARG A 132 18.27 11.90 13.21
CA ARG A 132 16.88 12.06 12.76
C ARG A 132 15.90 12.15 13.93
N ILE A 133 16.13 11.41 15.02
CA ILE A 133 15.36 11.53 16.26
C ILE A 133 15.54 12.93 16.86
N ASP A 134 16.79 13.40 16.92
CA ASP A 134 17.10 14.73 17.45
C ASP A 134 16.47 15.83 16.60
N LYS A 135 16.52 15.72 15.27
CA LYS A 135 15.81 16.64 14.38
C LYS A 135 14.31 16.70 14.66
N CYS A 136 13.66 15.54 14.85
CA CYS A 136 12.23 15.49 15.19
C CYS A 136 11.91 16.10 16.57
N ARG A 137 12.88 16.05 17.50
CA ARG A 137 12.74 16.59 18.86
C ARG A 137 12.97 18.09 18.94
N GLU A 138 14.00 18.57 18.25
CA GLU A 138 14.53 19.94 18.40
C GLU A 138 13.94 20.93 17.40
N GLU A 139 13.52 20.45 16.22
CA GLU A 139 13.01 21.30 15.17
C GLU A 139 11.48 21.17 15.01
N ARG A 140 10.80 22.33 14.97
CA ARG A 140 9.33 22.40 14.86
C ARG A 140 8.75 21.61 13.66
N HIS A 141 9.48 21.59 12.55
CA HIS A 141 9.06 20.93 11.30
C HIS A 141 9.89 19.69 10.96
N GLY A 142 10.80 19.27 11.87
CA GLY A 142 11.74 18.18 11.61
C GLY A 142 11.07 16.87 11.22
N LEU A 143 9.96 16.50 11.89
CA LEU A 143 9.18 15.33 11.53
C LEU A 143 8.55 15.46 10.13
N THR A 144 7.93 16.60 9.83
CA THR A 144 7.27 16.83 8.53
C THR A 144 8.27 16.74 7.39
N GLU A 145 9.43 17.40 7.51
CA GLU A 145 10.48 17.37 6.48
C GLU A 145 11.01 15.95 6.23
N LEU A 146 11.24 15.17 7.29
CA LEU A 146 11.69 13.79 7.16
C LEU A 146 10.60 12.89 6.57
N HIS A 147 9.35 13.09 6.97
CA HIS A 147 8.19 12.35 6.47
C HIS A 147 7.96 12.63 4.98
N ASP A 148 7.93 13.89 4.58
CA ASP A 148 7.70 14.28 3.19
C ASP A 148 8.82 13.74 2.29
N ALA A 149 10.08 13.87 2.73
CA ALA A 149 11.22 13.35 1.98
C ALA A 149 11.14 11.84 1.70
N ILE A 150 10.74 11.04 2.69
CA ILE A 150 10.61 9.59 2.48
C ILE A 150 9.36 9.22 1.67
N GLN A 151 8.25 9.96 1.81
CA GLN A 151 7.06 9.76 0.98
C GLN A 151 7.35 10.05 -0.50
N ASP A 152 8.05 11.13 -0.80
CA ASP A 152 8.44 11.47 -2.17
C ASP A 152 9.32 10.38 -2.78
N ALA A 153 10.33 9.90 -2.05
CA ALA A 153 11.19 8.82 -2.50
C ALA A 153 10.42 7.51 -2.75
N VAL A 154 9.47 7.17 -1.89
CA VAL A 154 8.60 5.99 -2.07
C VAL A 154 7.75 6.14 -3.33
N ASN A 155 7.12 7.31 -3.54
CA ASN A 155 6.30 7.57 -4.72
C ASN A 155 7.12 7.50 -6.01
N GLU A 156 8.32 8.09 -6.04
CA GLU A 156 9.23 7.99 -7.19
C GLU A 156 9.63 6.53 -7.50
N LEU A 157 9.91 5.74 -6.46
CA LEU A 157 10.25 4.33 -6.63
C LEU A 157 9.06 3.50 -7.12
N ILE A 158 7.82 3.80 -6.69
CA ILE A 158 6.61 3.17 -7.22
C ILE A 158 6.51 3.42 -8.73
N VAL A 159 6.57 4.68 -9.15
CA VAL A 159 6.51 5.04 -10.57
C VAL A 159 7.59 4.32 -11.36
N LYS A 160 8.84 4.39 -10.91
CA LYS A 160 9.99 3.76 -11.57
C LYS A 160 9.89 2.22 -11.67
N ALA A 161 9.36 1.56 -10.65
CA ALA A 161 9.15 0.11 -10.67
C ALA A 161 8.03 -0.27 -11.64
N CYS A 162 6.92 0.45 -11.61
CA CYS A 162 5.78 0.24 -12.51
C CYS A 162 6.15 0.47 -13.98
N GLU A 163 6.89 1.53 -14.29
CA GLU A 163 7.41 1.78 -15.64
C GLU A 163 8.30 0.63 -16.15
N ARG A 164 9.24 0.16 -15.31
CA ARG A 164 10.14 -0.96 -15.67
C ARG A 164 9.39 -2.26 -15.94
N ALA A 165 8.35 -2.52 -15.16
CA ALA A 165 7.53 -3.73 -15.28
C ALA A 165 6.40 -3.58 -16.31
N LYS A 166 6.14 -2.36 -16.81
CA LYS A 166 4.98 -2.02 -17.67
C LYS A 166 3.64 -2.35 -16.97
N VAL A 167 3.56 -2.04 -15.70
CA VAL A 167 2.37 -2.18 -14.85
C VAL A 167 1.83 -0.78 -14.57
N ASP A 168 0.50 -0.64 -14.58
CA ASP A 168 -0.13 0.62 -14.17
C ASP A 168 -0.04 0.77 -12.64
N ALA A 169 0.51 1.89 -12.16
CA ALA A 169 0.61 2.18 -10.74
C ALA A 169 -0.76 2.25 -10.04
N ALA A 170 -1.82 2.67 -10.76
CA ALA A 170 -3.18 2.64 -10.26
C ALA A 170 -3.71 1.22 -9.99
N GLY A 171 -3.07 0.21 -10.56
CA GLY A 171 -3.38 -1.21 -10.36
C GLY A 171 -2.69 -1.84 -9.15
N LEU A 172 -1.87 -1.11 -8.39
CA LEU A 172 -1.28 -1.62 -7.15
C LEU A 172 -2.36 -1.82 -6.08
N CYS A 173 -2.40 -3.04 -5.54
CA CYS A 173 -3.42 -3.44 -4.58
C CYS A 173 -2.91 -3.40 -3.13
N MET A 174 -1.59 -3.40 -2.94
CA MET A 174 -0.97 -3.48 -1.63
C MET A 174 0.43 -2.87 -1.64
N VAL A 175 0.76 -2.16 -0.58
CA VAL A 175 2.13 -1.71 -0.31
C VAL A 175 2.51 -2.11 1.11
N VAL A 176 3.69 -2.71 1.27
CA VAL A 176 4.20 -3.17 2.57
C VAL A 176 5.54 -2.50 2.83
N PHE A 177 5.75 -2.06 4.06
CA PHE A 177 6.98 -1.40 4.48
C PHE A 177 7.68 -2.19 5.58
N ALA A 178 8.98 -2.39 5.43
CA ALA A 178 9.87 -2.87 6.47
C ALA A 178 10.94 -1.80 6.75
N GLY A 179 11.40 -1.73 7.99
CA GLY A 179 12.42 -0.78 8.43
C GLY A 179 12.62 -0.86 9.93
N ASN A 180 13.63 -0.19 10.47
CA ASN A 180 13.76 -0.05 11.91
C ASN A 180 12.63 0.82 12.49
N THR A 181 12.41 0.76 13.79
CA THR A 181 11.30 1.45 14.47
C THR A 181 11.26 2.95 14.19
N THR A 182 12.41 3.62 14.15
CA THR A 182 12.49 5.07 13.84
C THR A 182 12.02 5.35 12.42
N MET A 183 12.50 4.57 11.44
CA MET A 183 12.08 4.74 10.04
C MET A 183 10.60 4.47 9.84
N GLN A 184 10.05 3.47 10.53
CA GLN A 184 8.61 3.18 10.48
C GLN A 184 7.78 4.32 11.09
N GLN A 185 8.20 4.88 12.22
CA GLN A 185 7.49 6.00 12.84
C GLN A 185 7.53 7.24 11.94
N ILE A 186 8.69 7.62 11.41
CA ILE A 186 8.82 8.77 10.51
C ILE A 186 7.97 8.57 9.25
N LEU A 187 8.01 7.38 8.64
CA LEU A 187 7.17 7.06 7.48
C LEU A 187 5.67 7.19 7.78
N GLY A 188 5.25 6.82 8.98
CA GLY A 188 3.87 6.98 9.44
C GLY A 188 3.51 8.39 9.93
N GLY A 189 4.41 9.36 9.83
CA GLY A 189 4.20 10.72 10.37
C GLY A 189 4.11 10.76 11.91
N ILE A 190 4.69 9.76 12.58
CA ILE A 190 4.67 9.61 14.03
C ILE A 190 6.04 10.01 14.57
N SER A 191 6.06 10.92 15.56
CA SER A 191 7.32 11.40 16.13
C SER A 191 8.10 10.28 16.83
N PRO A 192 9.36 10.06 16.45
CA PRO A 192 10.25 9.12 17.12
C PRO A 192 10.95 9.72 18.35
N ALA A 193 10.62 10.94 18.77
CA ALA A 193 11.34 11.68 19.82
C ALA A 193 11.49 10.87 21.12
N ALA A 194 10.45 10.11 21.51
CA ALA A 194 10.50 9.26 22.69
C ALA A 194 11.53 8.12 22.63
N LEU A 195 12.01 7.78 21.43
CA LEU A 195 13.11 6.81 21.28
C LEU A 195 14.49 7.41 21.61
N GLY A 196 14.60 8.75 21.69
CA GLY A 196 15.81 9.45 22.13
C GLY A 196 15.89 9.72 23.63
N GLU A 197 14.85 9.36 24.41
CA GLU A 197 14.73 9.66 25.83
C GLU A 197 14.50 8.40 26.64
N ILE A 198 15.10 8.31 27.84
CA ILE A 198 14.88 7.19 28.75
C ILE A 198 13.42 7.21 29.21
N PRO A 199 12.69 6.07 29.10
CA PRO A 199 13.12 4.68 28.87
C PRO A 199 13.15 4.18 27.42
N PHE A 200 13.24 5.04 26.40
CA PHE A 200 13.35 4.67 24.98
C PHE A 200 12.15 3.86 24.44
N VAL A 201 10.94 4.29 24.78
CA VAL A 201 9.71 3.57 24.42
C VAL A 201 9.17 4.10 23.08
N PRO A 202 8.98 3.23 22.09
CA PRO A 202 8.36 3.62 20.81
C PRO A 202 6.85 3.89 20.98
N ALA A 203 6.29 4.67 20.05
CA ALA A 203 4.85 4.93 20.02
C ALA A 203 4.03 3.65 19.76
N PHE A 204 4.61 2.68 19.04
CA PHE A 204 4.01 1.36 18.80
C PHE A 204 5.11 0.30 18.65
N ARG A 205 4.79 -0.97 18.94
CA ARG A 205 5.70 -2.10 18.80
C ARG A 205 5.29 -3.05 17.67
N GLU A 206 4.02 -3.04 17.32
CA GLU A 206 3.44 -3.85 16.26
C GLU A 206 2.84 -2.93 15.20
N MET A 207 2.94 -3.31 13.93
CA MET A 207 2.31 -2.55 12.85
C MET A 207 0.80 -2.53 13.07
N GLN A 208 0.23 -1.33 13.05
CA GLN A 208 -1.21 -1.14 12.97
C GLN A 208 -1.62 -1.29 11.50
N HIS A 209 -2.65 -2.06 11.25
CA HIS A 209 -3.21 -2.30 9.91
C HIS A 209 -4.20 -1.21 9.52
#